data_74ea9053cdb6a88527d7baa750e23bb1
#
_entry.id   74ea9053cdb6a88527d7baa750e23bb1
#
_cell.length_a   1.000
_cell.length_b   1.000
_cell.length_c   1.000
_cell.angle_alpha   90.00
_cell.angle_beta   90.00
_cell.angle_gamma   90.00
#
_symmetry.space_group_name_H-M   'P 1'
#
loop_
_entity.id
_entity.type
_entity.pdbx_description
1 polymer ?
#
loop_
_entity_poly.entity_id
_entity_poly.type
_entity_poly.pdbx_seq_one_letter_code
_entity_poly.pdbx_strand_id
1 'polypeptide(L)'
;MIKLDDICFAYDSTPVLKHFSTEIADGEFVVIKGDNGCGKSTLLNIINALEFAEIGTYTFDGTVIDKKAMKSEQFAKAFHQKIGYVFQNTDAQLFCSSVYDEIAFAPRQMQLDEAEIAKRVEDILKLTGTEHLKERAPFHLSMGEKKKVAVASVLAMNPQVLILDEPMNFLDKKSRQWLVEFLNQMHSVGKTIIIVSHTDDFDKMADRIIEL
;
A
#
# COMPACT_ATOMS: atom_id res chain seq x y z
N MET A 1 7.48 -12.49 3.08
CA MET A 1 7.35 -12.42 4.57
C MET A 1 8.02 -11.15 5.11
N ILE A 2 7.33 -10.41 5.99
CA ILE A 2 7.81 -9.18 6.65
C ILE A 2 8.14 -9.53 8.10
N LYS A 3 9.33 -9.17 8.57
CA LYS A 3 9.69 -9.32 9.98
C LYS A 3 10.32 -8.03 10.51
N LEU A 4 9.75 -7.51 11.56
CA LEU A 4 10.24 -6.38 12.35
C LEU A 4 10.67 -6.95 13.72
N ASP A 5 11.92 -6.70 14.10
CA ASP A 5 12.52 -7.25 15.33
C ASP A 5 13.13 -6.11 16.14
N ASP A 6 12.56 -5.86 17.31
CA ASP A 6 12.99 -4.85 18.29
C ASP A 6 13.08 -3.41 17.71
N ILE A 7 12.12 -3.01 16.90
CA ILE A 7 12.12 -1.71 16.21
C ILE A 7 11.93 -0.58 17.20
N CYS A 8 12.92 0.35 17.24
CA CYS A 8 12.78 1.65 17.88
C CYS A 8 12.96 2.76 16.84
N PHE A 9 12.12 3.78 16.94
CA PHE A 9 12.18 4.93 16.05
C PHE A 9 11.74 6.22 16.78
N ALA A 10 12.43 7.34 16.52
CA ALA A 10 12.10 8.65 17.05
C ALA A 10 12.15 9.73 15.97
N TYR A 11 11.31 10.77 16.08
CA TYR A 11 11.47 12.03 15.35
C TYR A 11 12.02 13.08 16.31
N ASP A 12 13.14 13.69 15.97
CA ASP A 12 13.76 14.77 16.76
C ASP A 12 13.84 14.43 18.26
N SER A 13 14.31 13.21 18.59
CA SER A 13 14.40 12.69 19.95
C SER A 13 13.07 12.39 20.66
N THR A 14 11.93 12.51 19.95
CA THR A 14 10.62 12.08 20.47
C THR A 14 10.35 10.63 20.07
N PRO A 15 10.39 9.66 21.01
CA PRO A 15 10.16 8.27 20.69
C PRO A 15 8.75 8.02 20.16
N VAL A 16 8.63 7.33 19.02
CA VAL A 16 7.35 6.97 18.38
C VAL A 16 7.11 5.46 18.44
N LEU A 17 8.11 4.67 18.07
CA LEU A 17 8.07 3.22 18.24
C LEU A 17 9.10 2.79 19.29
N LYS A 18 8.70 1.88 20.20
CA LYS A 18 9.52 1.42 21.31
C LYS A 18 9.50 -0.10 21.36
N HIS A 19 10.62 -0.73 20.98
CA HIS A 19 10.79 -2.18 21.06
C HIS A 19 9.66 -2.97 20.37
N PHE A 20 9.19 -2.46 19.22
CA PHE A 20 8.10 -3.09 18.48
C PHE A 20 8.61 -4.27 17.67
N SER A 21 7.97 -5.42 17.84
CA SER A 21 8.29 -6.65 17.09
C SER A 21 7.02 -7.27 16.53
N THR A 22 7.05 -7.62 15.25
CA THR A 22 6.01 -8.41 14.59
C THR A 22 6.55 -9.13 13.38
N GLU A 23 5.85 -10.20 13.00
CA GLU A 23 6.14 -10.97 11.80
C GLU A 23 4.81 -11.11 11.01
N ILE A 24 4.81 -10.79 9.72
CA ILE A 24 3.64 -10.90 8.85
C ILE A 24 3.96 -11.95 7.78
N ALA A 25 3.17 -13.00 7.76
CA ALA A 25 3.33 -14.10 6.81
C ALA A 25 2.90 -13.70 5.39
N ASP A 26 3.38 -14.44 4.40
CA ASP A 26 2.89 -14.27 3.04
C ASP A 26 1.42 -14.69 2.96
N GLY A 27 0.60 -13.86 2.31
CA GLY A 27 -0.85 -14.07 2.19
C GLY A 27 -1.65 -13.70 3.44
N GLU A 28 -1.03 -13.20 4.52
CA GLU A 28 -1.74 -12.78 5.73
C GLU A 28 -2.47 -11.45 5.53
N PHE A 29 -3.68 -11.35 6.06
CA PHE A 29 -4.44 -10.09 6.14
C PHE A 29 -4.32 -9.52 7.57
N VAL A 30 -3.59 -8.41 7.70
CA VAL A 30 -3.31 -7.77 9.00
C VAL A 30 -3.96 -6.41 9.07
N VAL A 31 -4.65 -6.13 10.17
CA VAL A 31 -5.14 -4.79 10.51
C VAL A 31 -4.33 -4.23 11.68
N ILE A 32 -3.78 -3.04 11.50
CA ILE A 32 -3.04 -2.31 12.53
C ILE A 32 -3.96 -1.24 13.11
N LYS A 33 -4.23 -1.33 14.40
CA LYS A 33 -5.06 -0.40 15.16
C LYS A 33 -4.24 0.37 16.19
N GLY A 34 -4.82 1.42 16.72
CA GLY A 34 -4.25 2.23 17.79
C GLY A 34 -4.70 3.68 17.69
N ASP A 35 -4.43 4.47 18.74
CA ASP A 35 -4.82 5.86 18.83
C ASP A 35 -4.11 6.73 17.78
N ASN A 36 -4.64 7.94 17.56
CA ASN A 36 -3.98 8.91 16.70
C ASN A 36 -2.63 9.31 17.32
N GLY A 37 -1.58 9.27 16.50
CA GLY A 37 -0.22 9.60 16.94
C GLY A 37 0.55 8.45 17.60
N CYS A 38 0.00 7.23 17.73
CA CYS A 38 0.71 6.10 18.33
C CYS A 38 1.83 5.50 17.45
N GLY A 39 1.99 5.99 16.20
CA GLY A 39 3.09 5.55 15.33
C GLY A 39 2.67 4.69 14.13
N LYS A 40 1.37 4.52 13.85
CA LYS A 40 0.90 3.69 12.72
C LYS A 40 1.52 4.08 11.37
N SER A 41 1.43 5.36 11.00
CA SER A 41 2.02 5.84 9.74
C SER A 41 3.54 5.74 9.73
N THR A 42 4.19 5.90 10.90
CA THR A 42 5.63 5.69 11.04
C THR A 42 5.99 4.21 10.79
N LEU A 43 5.20 3.29 11.34
CA LEU A 43 5.38 1.86 11.09
C LEU A 43 5.21 1.53 9.60
N LEU A 44 4.18 2.09 8.93
CA LEU A 44 4.01 1.93 7.49
C LEU A 44 5.19 2.53 6.70
N ASN A 45 5.71 3.67 7.10
CA ASN A 45 6.89 4.27 6.47
C ASN A 45 8.12 3.37 6.61
N ILE A 46 8.31 2.72 7.76
CA ILE A 46 9.40 1.75 7.95
C ILE A 46 9.20 0.52 7.06
N ILE A 47 7.99 -0.03 7.00
CA ILE A 47 7.67 -1.18 6.14
C ILE A 47 7.88 -0.84 4.66
N ASN A 48 7.59 0.40 4.25
CA ASN A 48 7.84 0.89 2.88
C ASN A 48 9.28 1.37 2.64
N ALA A 49 10.18 1.24 3.62
CA ALA A 49 11.57 1.74 3.55
C ALA A 49 11.68 3.25 3.21
N LEU A 50 10.68 4.04 3.62
CA LEU A 50 10.68 5.51 3.57
C LEU A 50 11.33 6.10 4.82
N GLU A 51 11.24 5.37 5.94
CA GLU A 51 11.95 5.61 7.19
C GLU A 51 12.69 4.35 7.62
N PHE A 52 13.71 4.50 8.48
CA PHE A 52 14.54 3.38 8.92
C PHE A 52 14.69 3.41 10.43
N ALA A 53 14.50 2.25 11.05
CA ALA A 53 14.64 2.09 12.49
C ALA A 53 16.03 2.54 12.98
N GLU A 54 16.07 3.15 14.16
CA GLU A 54 17.33 3.50 14.85
C GLU A 54 17.92 2.28 15.55
N ILE A 55 17.05 1.43 16.10
CA ILE A 55 17.39 0.16 16.75
C ILE A 55 16.48 -0.91 16.17
N GLY A 56 16.96 -2.14 16.13
CA GLY A 56 16.22 -3.29 15.62
C GLY A 56 16.54 -3.61 14.17
N THR A 57 15.81 -4.57 13.63
CA THR A 57 16.06 -5.08 12.27
C THR A 57 14.74 -5.27 11.54
N TYR A 58 14.64 -4.72 10.33
CA TYR A 58 13.58 -5.02 9.39
C TYR A 58 14.08 -5.97 8.31
N THR A 59 13.38 -7.07 8.08
CA THR A 59 13.64 -7.98 6.95
C THR A 59 12.39 -8.17 6.10
N PHE A 60 12.60 -8.20 4.79
CA PHE A 60 11.60 -8.55 3.79
C PHE A 60 12.11 -9.70 2.93
N ASP A 61 11.39 -10.81 2.85
CA ASP A 61 11.80 -12.04 2.17
C ASP A 61 13.21 -12.51 2.59
N GLY A 62 13.52 -12.42 3.89
CA GLY A 62 14.81 -12.80 4.45
C GLY A 62 15.96 -11.82 4.20
N THR A 63 15.71 -10.72 3.46
CA THR A 63 16.72 -9.69 3.20
C THR A 63 16.54 -8.50 4.15
N VAL A 64 17.63 -8.04 4.76
CA VAL A 64 17.62 -6.85 5.64
C VAL A 64 17.36 -5.61 4.80
N ILE A 65 16.37 -4.82 5.24
CA ILE A 65 15.99 -3.55 4.62
C ILE A 65 16.52 -2.41 5.49
N ASP A 66 17.56 -1.77 5.01
CA ASP A 66 18.20 -0.64 5.68
C ASP A 66 18.61 0.47 4.69
N LYS A 67 19.08 1.60 5.22
CA LYS A 67 19.56 2.73 4.39
C LYS A 67 20.66 2.33 3.40
N LYS A 68 21.45 1.31 3.73
CA LYS A 68 22.55 0.86 2.87
C LYS A 68 22.03 0.02 1.71
N ALA A 69 21.14 -0.93 1.97
CA ALA A 69 20.50 -1.75 0.94
C ALA A 69 19.72 -0.86 -0.05
N MET A 70 18.96 0.12 0.45
CA MET A 70 18.14 1.02 -0.35
C MET A 70 18.94 2.06 -1.17
N LYS A 71 20.26 2.20 -0.97
CA LYS A 71 21.13 3.00 -1.87
C LYS A 71 21.34 2.37 -3.22
N SER A 72 21.16 1.06 -3.36
CA SER A 72 21.16 0.38 -4.66
C SER A 72 19.86 0.65 -5.38
N GLU A 73 19.90 1.43 -6.47
CA GLU A 73 18.71 1.76 -7.26
C GLU A 73 18.00 0.49 -7.77
N GLN A 74 18.76 -0.51 -8.21
CA GLN A 74 18.21 -1.78 -8.66
C GLN A 74 17.47 -2.51 -7.54
N PHE A 75 18.06 -2.57 -6.35
CA PHE A 75 17.44 -3.19 -5.18
C PHE A 75 16.18 -2.43 -4.76
N ALA A 76 16.26 -1.10 -4.64
CA ALA A 76 15.13 -0.24 -4.25
C ALA A 76 13.95 -0.40 -5.22
N LYS A 77 14.21 -0.39 -6.54
CA LYS A 77 13.17 -0.65 -7.56
C LYS A 77 12.53 -2.03 -7.38
N ALA A 78 13.33 -3.09 -7.23
CA ALA A 78 12.83 -4.44 -7.04
C ALA A 78 12.02 -4.59 -5.73
N PHE A 79 12.44 -3.92 -4.65
CA PHE A 79 11.72 -3.87 -3.38
C PHE A 79 10.37 -3.18 -3.52
N HIS A 80 10.35 -1.95 -4.07
CA HIS A 80 9.10 -1.19 -4.23
C HIS A 80 8.13 -1.78 -5.27
N GLN A 81 8.59 -2.62 -6.19
CA GLN A 81 7.70 -3.39 -7.05
C GLN A 81 6.90 -4.45 -6.28
N LYS A 82 7.46 -4.98 -5.19
CA LYS A 82 6.81 -6.01 -4.38
C LYS A 82 5.82 -5.45 -3.35
N ILE A 83 5.96 -4.18 -2.97
CA ILE A 83 5.12 -3.53 -1.97
C ILE A 83 4.36 -2.38 -2.60
N GLY A 84 3.06 -2.53 -2.67
CA GLY A 84 2.15 -1.48 -3.13
C GLY A 84 1.60 -0.69 -1.95
N TYR A 85 1.70 0.63 -1.99
CA TYR A 85 1.24 1.51 -0.92
C TYR A 85 0.16 2.48 -1.43
N VAL A 86 -1.03 2.39 -0.84
CA VAL A 86 -2.14 3.31 -1.08
C VAL A 86 -2.20 4.31 0.06
N PHE A 87 -1.94 5.58 -0.27
CA PHE A 87 -1.90 6.66 0.72
C PHE A 87 -3.29 6.97 1.29
N GLN A 88 -3.30 7.48 2.52
CA GLN A 88 -4.51 8.04 3.12
C GLN A 88 -5.09 9.13 2.23
N ASN A 89 -4.28 10.12 1.87
CA ASN A 89 -4.64 11.20 0.96
C ASN A 89 -4.32 10.82 -0.49
N THR A 90 -5.35 10.43 -1.24
CA THR A 90 -5.21 10.08 -2.66
C THR A 90 -4.84 11.25 -3.57
N ASP A 91 -5.11 12.50 -3.17
CA ASP A 91 -4.69 13.69 -3.94
C ASP A 91 -3.17 13.87 -3.92
N ALA A 92 -2.48 13.36 -2.89
CA ALA A 92 -1.03 13.33 -2.85
C ALA A 92 -0.41 12.21 -3.69
N GLN A 93 -1.21 11.19 -4.04
CA GLN A 93 -0.76 10.03 -4.80
C GLN A 93 -0.99 10.18 -6.31
N LEU A 94 -2.13 10.77 -6.71
CA LEU A 94 -2.56 10.87 -8.11
C LEU A 94 -2.10 12.19 -8.73
N PHE A 95 -1.27 12.14 -9.77
CA PHE A 95 -0.62 13.32 -10.35
C PHE A 95 -0.60 13.35 -11.89
N CYS A 96 -1.01 12.28 -12.57
CA CYS A 96 -1.03 12.24 -14.02
C CYS A 96 -2.21 12.98 -14.64
N SER A 97 -2.16 13.22 -15.94
CA SER A 97 -3.18 13.94 -16.70
C SER A 97 -4.45 13.13 -16.94
N SER A 98 -4.36 11.80 -16.94
CA SER A 98 -5.49 10.89 -17.13
C SER A 98 -5.38 9.66 -16.20
N VAL A 99 -6.49 8.99 -15.96
CA VAL A 99 -6.53 7.70 -15.25
C VAL A 99 -5.69 6.65 -15.98
N TYR A 100 -5.72 6.64 -17.31
CA TYR A 100 -4.88 5.76 -18.11
C TYR A 100 -3.39 5.97 -17.77
N ASP A 101 -2.91 7.21 -17.82
CA ASP A 101 -1.51 7.53 -17.55
C ASP A 101 -1.13 7.24 -16.10
N GLU A 102 -2.05 7.43 -15.15
CA GLU A 102 -1.85 7.11 -13.74
C GLU A 102 -1.58 5.62 -13.53
N ILE A 103 -2.38 4.76 -14.16
CA ILE A 103 -2.20 3.29 -14.08
C ILE A 103 -0.98 2.85 -14.89
N ALA A 104 -0.72 3.46 -16.04
CA ALA A 104 0.42 3.15 -16.91
C ALA A 104 1.78 3.62 -16.34
N PHE A 105 1.77 4.55 -15.38
CA PHE A 105 3.00 5.18 -14.87
C PHE A 105 4.01 4.15 -14.34
N ALA A 106 3.60 3.31 -13.42
CA ALA A 106 4.49 2.32 -12.83
C ALA A 106 4.96 1.25 -13.84
N PRO A 107 4.11 0.66 -14.70
CA PRO A 107 4.54 -0.20 -15.80
C PRO A 107 5.56 0.44 -16.75
N ARG A 108 5.43 1.74 -17.06
CA ARG A 108 6.43 2.47 -17.84
C ARG A 108 7.78 2.57 -17.11
N GLN A 109 7.76 2.83 -15.78
CA GLN A 109 8.98 2.84 -14.96
C GLN A 109 9.64 1.44 -14.89
N MET A 110 8.84 0.38 -15.02
CA MET A 110 9.33 -1.00 -15.14
C MET A 110 9.88 -1.32 -16.52
N GLN A 111 9.81 -0.38 -17.46
CA GLN A 111 10.28 -0.51 -18.85
C GLN A 111 9.59 -1.65 -19.64
N LEU A 112 8.31 -1.88 -19.35
CA LEU A 112 7.49 -2.80 -20.13
C LEU A 112 7.20 -2.19 -21.52
N ASP A 113 6.94 -3.05 -22.51
CA ASP A 113 6.55 -2.57 -23.83
C ASP A 113 5.13 -1.97 -23.83
N GLU A 114 4.86 -1.08 -24.77
CA GLU A 114 3.58 -0.34 -24.82
C GLU A 114 2.36 -1.27 -25.02
N ALA A 115 2.51 -2.40 -25.69
CA ALA A 115 1.43 -3.36 -25.88
C ALA A 115 1.09 -4.08 -24.56
N GLU A 116 2.10 -4.46 -23.79
CA GLU A 116 1.92 -5.02 -22.45
C GLU A 116 1.33 -4.00 -21.50
N ILE A 117 1.81 -2.74 -21.53
CA ILE A 117 1.27 -1.66 -20.73
C ILE A 117 -0.21 -1.45 -21.02
N ALA A 118 -0.59 -1.30 -22.30
CA ALA A 118 -1.98 -1.09 -22.71
C ALA A 118 -2.88 -2.24 -22.23
N LYS A 119 -2.45 -3.50 -22.41
CA LYS A 119 -3.20 -4.65 -21.93
C LYS A 119 -3.35 -4.63 -20.41
N ARG A 120 -2.27 -4.37 -19.67
CA ARG A 120 -2.27 -4.35 -18.20
C ARG A 120 -3.19 -3.25 -17.67
N VAL A 121 -3.15 -2.06 -18.26
CA VAL A 121 -4.06 -0.95 -17.90
C VAL A 121 -5.51 -1.36 -18.13
N GLU A 122 -5.83 -1.97 -19.28
CA GLU A 122 -7.20 -2.41 -19.57
C GLU A 122 -7.69 -3.48 -18.58
N ASP A 123 -6.84 -4.45 -18.24
CA ASP A 123 -7.17 -5.49 -17.26
C ASP A 123 -7.41 -4.90 -15.87
N ILE A 124 -6.59 -3.93 -15.44
CA ILE A 124 -6.73 -3.25 -14.16
C ILE A 124 -7.97 -2.36 -14.12
N LEU A 125 -8.26 -1.61 -15.18
CA LEU A 125 -9.48 -0.80 -15.28
C LEU A 125 -10.73 -1.68 -15.11
N LYS A 126 -10.79 -2.82 -15.78
CA LYS A 126 -11.89 -3.80 -15.64
C LYS A 126 -11.97 -4.35 -14.23
N LEU A 127 -10.83 -4.76 -13.64
CA LEU A 127 -10.77 -5.32 -12.29
C LEU A 127 -11.30 -4.34 -11.24
N THR A 128 -11.02 -3.04 -11.40
CA THR A 128 -11.45 -2.00 -10.45
C THR A 128 -12.78 -1.34 -10.81
N GLY A 129 -13.36 -1.68 -11.99
CA GLY A 129 -14.61 -1.09 -12.49
C GLY A 129 -14.49 0.39 -12.82
N THR A 130 -13.32 0.80 -13.35
CA THR A 130 -12.99 2.21 -13.63
C THR A 130 -12.78 2.49 -15.11
N GLU A 131 -13.23 1.61 -16.04
CA GLU A 131 -13.06 1.76 -17.48
C GLU A 131 -13.65 3.09 -18.01
N HIS A 132 -14.79 3.50 -17.46
CA HIS A 132 -15.49 4.73 -17.83
C HIS A 132 -14.74 6.01 -17.40
N LEU A 133 -13.70 5.88 -16.58
CA LEU A 133 -12.87 6.98 -16.09
C LEU A 133 -11.56 7.12 -16.87
N LYS A 134 -11.24 6.19 -17.77
CA LYS A 134 -9.95 6.02 -18.43
C LYS A 134 -9.31 7.34 -18.91
N GLU A 135 -10.09 8.18 -19.58
CA GLU A 135 -9.62 9.44 -20.18
C GLU A 135 -9.81 10.66 -19.25
N ARG A 136 -10.39 10.45 -18.06
CA ARG A 136 -10.64 11.56 -17.13
C ARG A 136 -9.38 11.90 -16.34
N ALA A 137 -9.21 13.18 -16.04
CA ALA A 137 -8.15 13.63 -15.15
C ALA A 137 -8.49 13.26 -13.70
N PRO A 138 -7.53 12.68 -12.92
CA PRO A 138 -7.78 12.25 -11.54
C PRO A 138 -8.34 13.33 -10.61
N PHE A 139 -7.94 14.59 -10.79
CA PHE A 139 -8.43 15.71 -9.96
C PHE A 139 -9.90 16.04 -10.15
N HIS A 140 -10.54 15.57 -11.23
CA HIS A 140 -11.98 15.73 -11.46
C HIS A 140 -12.84 14.57 -10.92
N LEU A 141 -12.23 13.59 -10.27
CA LEU A 141 -12.90 12.41 -9.75
C LEU A 141 -13.45 12.66 -8.34
N SER A 142 -14.54 11.97 -8.00
CA SER A 142 -15.01 11.87 -6.62
C SER A 142 -13.99 11.12 -5.73
N MET A 143 -14.08 11.28 -4.41
CA MET A 143 -13.15 10.62 -3.48
C MET A 143 -13.16 9.08 -3.63
N GLY A 144 -14.34 8.48 -3.83
CA GLY A 144 -14.45 7.04 -4.08
C GLY A 144 -13.80 6.61 -5.40
N GLU A 145 -13.97 7.38 -6.48
CA GLU A 145 -13.30 7.14 -7.76
C GLU A 145 -11.79 7.31 -7.64
N LYS A 146 -11.31 8.37 -6.96
CA LYS A 146 -9.88 8.57 -6.66
C LYS A 146 -9.28 7.39 -5.90
N LYS A 147 -9.97 6.87 -4.89
CA LYS A 147 -9.50 5.70 -4.13
C LYS A 147 -9.38 4.47 -5.03
N LYS A 148 -10.36 4.23 -5.92
CA LYS A 148 -10.30 3.13 -6.90
C LYS A 148 -9.11 3.28 -7.84
N VAL A 149 -8.88 4.49 -8.36
CA VAL A 149 -7.75 4.77 -9.26
C VAL A 149 -6.42 4.65 -8.54
N ALA A 150 -6.31 5.10 -7.29
CA ALA A 150 -5.10 4.92 -6.46
C ALA A 150 -4.80 3.44 -6.19
N VAL A 151 -5.83 2.63 -5.93
CA VAL A 151 -5.66 1.16 -5.84
C VAL A 151 -5.24 0.58 -7.19
N ALA A 152 -5.87 1.01 -8.28
CA ALA A 152 -5.56 0.56 -9.64
C ALA A 152 -4.10 0.85 -10.04
N SER A 153 -3.60 2.07 -9.76
CA SER A 153 -2.23 2.46 -10.09
C SER A 153 -1.19 1.61 -9.34
N VAL A 154 -1.47 1.27 -8.08
CA VAL A 154 -0.62 0.39 -7.28
C VAL A 154 -0.64 -1.06 -7.81
N LEU A 155 -1.83 -1.56 -8.15
CA LEU A 155 -1.98 -2.93 -8.69
C LEU A 155 -1.29 -3.14 -10.03
N ALA A 156 -1.07 -2.09 -10.80
CA ALA A 156 -0.38 -2.16 -12.08
C ALA A 156 1.06 -2.70 -11.96
N MET A 157 1.67 -2.60 -10.78
CA MET A 157 2.96 -3.24 -10.47
C MET A 157 2.83 -4.73 -10.14
N ASN A 158 1.61 -5.24 -9.93
CA ASN A 158 1.33 -6.58 -9.41
C ASN A 158 2.07 -6.91 -8.09
N PRO A 159 1.98 -6.06 -7.06
CA PRO A 159 2.74 -6.23 -5.83
C PRO A 159 2.33 -7.51 -5.09
N GLN A 160 3.24 -8.03 -4.26
CA GLN A 160 2.98 -9.16 -3.35
C GLN A 160 2.23 -8.69 -2.09
N VAL A 161 2.57 -7.50 -1.63
CA VAL A 161 2.02 -6.88 -0.42
C VAL A 161 1.25 -5.62 -0.81
N LEU A 162 0.03 -5.48 -0.33
CA LEU A 162 -0.79 -4.28 -0.44
C LEU A 162 -0.90 -3.61 0.93
N ILE A 163 -0.42 -2.39 1.03
CA ILE A 163 -0.51 -1.57 2.23
C ILE A 163 -1.49 -0.44 1.98
N LEU A 164 -2.44 -0.24 2.89
CA LEU A 164 -3.42 0.83 2.80
C LEU A 164 -3.46 1.61 4.12
N ASP A 165 -3.24 2.92 4.04
CA ASP A 165 -3.31 3.82 5.19
C ASP A 165 -4.69 4.47 5.26
N GLU A 166 -5.45 4.19 6.34
CA GLU A 166 -6.79 4.70 6.61
C GLU A 166 -7.71 4.73 5.37
N PRO A 167 -7.88 3.60 4.66
CA PRO A 167 -8.46 3.60 3.33
C PRO A 167 -9.96 3.92 3.29
N MET A 168 -10.66 3.84 4.43
CA MET A 168 -12.10 4.12 4.54
C MET A 168 -12.44 5.60 4.67
N ASN A 169 -11.42 6.44 4.94
CA ASN A 169 -11.65 7.87 5.16
C ASN A 169 -12.24 8.54 3.91
N PHE A 170 -13.25 9.38 4.14
CA PHE A 170 -13.97 10.15 3.11
C PHE A 170 -14.72 9.32 2.05
N LEU A 171 -14.86 8.00 2.24
CA LEU A 171 -15.62 7.13 1.33
C LEU A 171 -17.11 7.08 1.72
N ASP A 172 -17.98 7.13 0.71
CA ASP A 172 -19.38 6.81 0.85
C ASP A 172 -19.60 5.30 1.08
N LYS A 173 -20.83 4.93 1.45
CA LYS A 173 -21.18 3.52 1.75
C LYS A 173 -20.87 2.57 0.60
N LYS A 174 -21.12 3.00 -0.65
CA LYS A 174 -20.91 2.17 -1.85
C LYS A 174 -19.41 1.93 -2.10
N SER A 175 -18.61 2.98 -1.97
CA SER A 175 -17.15 2.90 -2.13
C SER A 175 -16.49 2.08 -1.02
N ARG A 176 -16.97 2.19 0.23
CA ARG A 176 -16.52 1.34 1.35
C ARG A 176 -16.81 -0.14 1.08
N GLN A 177 -18.05 -0.46 0.69
CA GLN A 177 -18.42 -1.83 0.37
C GLN A 177 -17.56 -2.40 -0.76
N TRP A 178 -17.36 -1.64 -1.84
CA TRP A 178 -16.49 -2.03 -2.93
C TRP A 178 -15.07 -2.34 -2.43
N LEU A 179 -14.50 -1.49 -1.57
CA LEU A 179 -13.13 -1.67 -1.08
C LEU A 179 -13.00 -2.94 -0.23
N VAL A 180 -13.97 -3.21 0.64
CA VAL A 180 -14.01 -4.44 1.45
C VAL A 180 -14.06 -5.68 0.54
N GLU A 181 -14.99 -5.72 -0.43
CA GLU A 181 -15.13 -6.83 -1.36
C GLU A 181 -13.86 -7.02 -2.20
N PHE A 182 -13.28 -5.92 -2.67
CA PHE A 182 -12.06 -5.92 -3.47
C PHE A 182 -10.85 -6.48 -2.69
N LEU A 183 -10.64 -6.02 -1.46
CA LEU A 183 -9.53 -6.50 -0.63
C LEU A 183 -9.71 -7.96 -0.24
N ASN A 184 -10.95 -8.42 0.02
CA ASN A 184 -11.24 -9.82 0.24
C ASN A 184 -10.88 -10.67 -1.00
N GLN A 185 -11.19 -10.18 -2.19
CA GLN A 185 -10.77 -10.85 -3.43
C GLN A 185 -9.25 -10.89 -3.58
N MET A 186 -8.53 -9.80 -3.26
CA MET A 186 -7.07 -9.78 -3.31
C MET A 186 -6.45 -10.75 -2.29
N HIS A 187 -7.00 -10.83 -1.09
CA HIS A 187 -6.58 -11.80 -0.08
C HIS A 187 -6.82 -13.24 -0.55
N SER A 188 -7.99 -13.53 -1.13
CA SER A 188 -8.31 -14.88 -1.62
C SER A 188 -7.39 -15.40 -2.73
N VAL A 189 -6.72 -14.52 -3.47
CA VAL A 189 -5.69 -14.87 -4.46
C VAL A 189 -4.27 -14.83 -3.89
N GLY A 190 -4.12 -14.78 -2.56
CA GLY A 190 -2.85 -14.93 -1.86
C GLY A 190 -2.02 -13.64 -1.72
N LYS A 191 -2.61 -12.45 -1.93
CA LYS A 191 -1.92 -11.20 -1.62
C LYS A 191 -1.84 -10.99 -0.11
N THR A 192 -0.68 -10.56 0.38
CA THR A 192 -0.54 -10.06 1.74
C THR A 192 -1.16 -8.67 1.83
N ILE A 193 -2.00 -8.44 2.84
CA ILE A 193 -2.70 -7.17 3.01
C ILE A 193 -2.40 -6.60 4.38
N ILE A 194 -1.98 -5.34 4.42
CA ILE A 194 -1.73 -4.60 5.65
C ILE A 194 -2.56 -3.33 5.62
N ILE A 195 -3.45 -3.18 6.57
CA ILE A 195 -4.32 -2.00 6.67
C ILE A 195 -4.07 -1.31 8.00
N VAL A 196 -3.85 0.00 7.96
CA VAL A 196 -4.02 0.86 9.13
C VAL A 196 -5.45 1.37 9.14
N SER A 197 -6.19 1.13 10.21
CA SER A 197 -7.56 1.61 10.34
C SER A 197 -7.94 1.80 11.80
N HIS A 198 -8.73 2.84 12.07
CA HIS A 198 -9.38 3.05 13.37
C HIS A 198 -10.85 2.53 13.40
N THR A 199 -11.35 2.00 12.26
CA THR A 199 -12.71 1.44 12.13
C THR A 199 -12.67 -0.08 12.14
N ASP A 200 -13.83 -0.72 12.38
CA ASP A 200 -13.97 -2.17 12.45
C ASP A 200 -14.36 -2.80 11.10
N ASP A 201 -14.31 -2.01 10.02
CA ASP A 201 -14.76 -2.45 8.69
C ASP A 201 -14.03 -3.72 8.19
N PHE A 202 -12.78 -3.92 8.62
CA PHE A 202 -11.93 -5.02 8.17
C PHE A 202 -11.73 -6.14 9.21
N ASP A 203 -12.20 -5.97 10.45
CA ASP A 203 -11.89 -6.89 11.56
C ASP A 203 -12.30 -8.33 11.30
N LYS A 204 -13.44 -8.52 10.61
CA LYS A 204 -13.95 -9.86 10.29
C LYS A 204 -13.18 -10.58 9.18
N MET A 205 -12.38 -9.84 8.43
CA MET A 205 -11.58 -10.35 7.32
C MET A 205 -10.12 -10.54 7.71
N ALA A 206 -9.69 -9.85 8.77
CA ALA A 206 -8.33 -9.92 9.24
C ALA A 206 -8.02 -11.29 9.86
N ASP A 207 -6.91 -11.88 9.44
CA ASP A 207 -6.34 -13.05 10.13
C ASP A 207 -5.79 -12.63 11.49
N ARG A 208 -5.33 -11.37 11.60
CA ARG A 208 -4.77 -10.83 12.84
C ARG A 208 -4.94 -9.32 12.94
N ILE A 209 -5.19 -8.86 14.16
CA ILE A 209 -5.19 -7.43 14.54
C ILE A 209 -3.94 -7.17 15.39
N ILE A 210 -3.20 -6.12 15.05
CA ILE A 210 -2.04 -5.63 15.79
C ILE A 210 -2.43 -4.31 16.45
N GLU A 211 -2.35 -4.24 17.75
CA GLU A 211 -2.54 -2.99 18.52
C GLU A 211 -1.20 -2.30 18.73
N LEU A 212 -1.13 -0.99 18.47
CA LEU A 212 0.04 -0.13 18.61
C LEU A 212 -0.12 0.82 19.79
#